data_5e84717608d0d6aaeb52bdfbc38d0cf0
#
_entry.id   5e84717608d0d6aaeb52bdfbc38d0cf0
#
_cell.length_a   1.000
_cell.length_b   1.000
_cell.length_c   1.000
_cell.angle_alpha   90.00
_cell.angle_beta   90.00
_cell.angle_gamma   90.00
#
_symmetry.space_group_name_H-M   'P 1'
#
loop_
_entity.id
_entity.type
_entity.pdbx_description
1 polymer ?
#
loop_
_entity_poly.entity_id
_entity_poly.type
_entity_poly.pdbx_seq_one_letter_code
_entity_poly.pdbx_strand_id
1 'polypeptide(L)' 'MYYHIEYSVRHFMYGDTYRGHEIYPTKELRDAELDWMKTCYSKPIELVYTTYETETLGEDKIII' A
#
# COMPACT_ATOMS: atom_id res chain seq x y z
N MET A 1 -4.24 -15.00 8.59
CA MET A 1 -3.50 -13.73 8.76
C MET A 1 -3.78 -12.81 7.58
N TYR A 2 -3.78 -11.51 7.81
CA TYR A 2 -4.04 -10.51 6.79
C TYR A 2 -2.79 -9.67 6.57
N TYR A 3 -2.47 -9.41 5.31
CA TYR A 3 -1.23 -8.74 4.91
C TYR A 3 -1.57 -7.37 4.35
N HIS A 4 -1.04 -6.33 4.98
CA HIS A 4 -1.45 -4.94 4.75
C HIS A 4 -0.38 -4.15 4.04
N ILE A 5 -0.82 -3.21 3.18
CA ILE A 5 0.00 -2.14 2.64
C ILE A 5 -0.71 -0.83 2.95
N GLU A 6 -0.08 0.04 3.72
CA GLU A 6 -0.52 1.42 3.87
C GLU A 6 0.45 2.29 3.09
N TYR A 7 -0.06 3.11 2.20
CA TYR A 7 0.80 3.86 1.31
C TYR A 7 0.26 5.26 1.08
N SER A 8 1.16 6.15 0.66
CA SER A 8 0.79 7.45 0.14
C SER A 8 1.61 7.73 -1.11
N VAL A 9 1.01 8.44 -2.04
CA VAL A 9 1.66 8.88 -3.27
C VAL A 9 1.88 10.37 -3.13
N ARG A 10 3.12 10.81 -3.31
CA ARG A 10 3.53 12.18 -3.06
C ARG A 10 4.18 12.75 -4.31
N HIS A 11 3.78 13.96 -4.67
CA HIS A 11 4.47 14.73 -5.70
C HIS A 11 5.37 15.75 -5.01
N PHE A 12 6.64 15.81 -5.41
CA PHE A 12 7.61 16.62 -4.69
C PHE A 12 7.25 18.12 -4.68
N MET A 13 6.48 18.60 -5.66
CA MET A 13 6.04 20.00 -5.71
C MET A 13 4.70 20.24 -5.02
N TYR A 14 3.81 19.27 -5.06
CA TYR A 14 2.42 19.46 -4.61
C TYR A 14 2.13 18.73 -3.29
N GLY A 15 3.07 17.97 -2.76
CA GLY A 15 2.89 17.21 -1.53
C GLY A 15 2.08 15.94 -1.74
N ASP A 16 1.45 15.45 -0.66
CA ASP A 16 0.69 14.21 -0.70
C ASP A 16 -0.56 14.38 -1.54
N THR A 17 -0.72 13.52 -2.55
CA THR A 17 -1.84 13.58 -3.47
C THR A 17 -2.83 12.43 -3.29
N TYR A 18 -2.39 11.33 -2.67
CA TYR A 18 -3.25 10.16 -2.53
C TYR A 18 -2.76 9.28 -1.38
N ARG A 19 -3.71 8.69 -0.64
CA ARG A 19 -3.42 7.70 0.40
C ARG A 19 -4.30 6.50 0.19
N GLY A 20 -3.74 5.33 0.48
CA GLY A 20 -4.49 4.09 0.36
C GLY A 20 -4.09 3.08 1.41
N HIS A 21 -4.98 2.10 1.62
CA HIS A 21 -4.73 0.98 2.50
C HIS A 21 -5.35 -0.25 1.84
N GLU A 22 -4.53 -1.23 1.51
CA GLU A 22 -4.96 -2.46 0.87
C GLU A 22 -4.60 -3.65 1.75
N ILE A 23 -5.45 -4.67 1.73
CA ILE A 23 -5.31 -5.85 2.56
C ILE A 23 -5.43 -7.09 1.68
N TYR A 24 -4.49 -8.02 1.82
CA TYR A 24 -4.41 -9.22 1.01
C TYR A 24 -4.45 -10.46 1.89
N PRO A 25 -5.04 -11.56 1.39
CA PRO A 25 -5.13 -12.80 2.18
C PRO A 25 -3.82 -13.58 2.25
N THR A 26 -2.87 -13.30 1.34
CA THR A 26 -1.57 -13.98 1.35
C THR A 26 -0.44 -12.98 1.20
N LYS A 27 0.72 -13.36 1.73
CA LYS A 27 1.92 -12.54 1.64
C LYS A 27 2.35 -12.38 0.18
N GLU A 28 2.22 -13.43 -0.61
CA GLU A 28 2.64 -13.43 -2.01
C GLU A 28 1.84 -12.42 -2.81
N LEU A 29 0.54 -12.34 -2.59
CA LEU A 29 -0.30 -11.37 -3.26
C LEU A 29 0.06 -9.94 -2.86
N ARG A 30 0.28 -9.72 -1.56
CA ARG A 30 0.70 -8.39 -1.08
C ARG A 30 2.02 -7.97 -1.70
N ASP A 31 3.01 -8.86 -1.68
CA ASP A 31 4.34 -8.53 -2.18
C ASP A 31 4.33 -8.30 -3.69
N ALA A 32 3.54 -9.07 -4.43
CA ALA A 32 3.40 -8.87 -5.87
C ALA A 32 2.79 -7.51 -6.18
N GLU A 33 1.75 -7.12 -5.45
CA GLU A 33 1.12 -5.82 -5.64
C GLU A 33 2.08 -4.69 -5.28
N LEU A 34 2.83 -4.85 -4.20
CA LEU A 34 3.81 -3.83 -3.80
C LEU A 34 4.89 -3.63 -4.86
N ASP A 35 5.39 -4.73 -5.43
CA ASP A 35 6.38 -4.65 -6.52
C ASP A 35 5.81 -3.91 -7.73
N TRP A 36 4.57 -4.21 -8.09
CA TRP A 36 3.90 -3.53 -9.19
C TRP A 36 3.75 -2.04 -8.90
N MET A 37 3.35 -1.68 -7.68
CA MET A 37 3.22 -0.29 -7.28
C MET A 37 4.55 0.46 -7.38
N LYS A 38 5.64 -0.18 -6.99
CA LYS A 38 6.98 0.43 -7.10
C LYS A 38 7.36 0.73 -8.54
N THR A 39 6.90 -0.08 -9.50
CA THR A 39 7.18 0.17 -10.91
C THR A 39 6.27 1.22 -11.51
N CYS A 40 5.08 1.41 -10.97
CA CYS A 40 4.11 2.40 -11.46
C CYS A 40 4.47 3.83 -11.09
N TYR A 41 5.10 4.01 -9.93
CA TYR A 41 5.39 5.34 -9.40
C TYR A 41 6.87 5.66 -9.54
N SER A 42 7.18 6.69 -10.29
CA SER A 42 8.55 7.16 -10.50
C SER A 42 8.57 8.68 -10.43
N LYS A 43 9.78 9.24 -10.33
CA LYS A 43 9.92 10.69 -10.23
C LYS A 43 9.14 11.41 -11.33
N PRO A 44 8.50 12.52 -11.03
CA PRO A 44 8.55 13.31 -9.78
C PRO A 44 7.61 12.79 -8.69
N ILE A 45 7.03 11.61 -8.85
CA ILE A 45 6.11 11.01 -7.90
C ILE A 45 6.89 10.02 -7.03
N GLU A 46 6.65 10.06 -5.73
CA GLU A 46 7.28 9.17 -4.76
C GLU A 46 6.22 8.33 -4.07
N LEU A 47 6.48 7.03 -3.97
CA LEU A 47 5.64 6.10 -3.21
C LEU A 47 6.24 5.93 -1.82
N VAL A 48 5.47 6.26 -0.79
CA VAL A 48 5.84 6.03 0.60
C VAL A 48 4.89 4.96 1.13
N TYR A 49 5.43 3.89 1.71
CA TYR A 49 4.59 2.77 2.13
C TYR A 49 5.12 2.13 3.41
N THR A 50 4.20 1.43 4.09
CA THR A 50 4.50 0.59 5.24
C THR A 50 3.74 -0.72 5.07
N THR A 51 4.37 -1.83 5.39
CA THR A 51 3.73 -3.15 5.35
C THR A 51 3.72 -3.76 6.74
N TYR A 52 2.66 -4.49 7.03
CA TYR A 52 2.52 -5.20 8.30
C TYR A 52 1.49 -6.31 8.16
N GLU A 53 1.41 -7.18 9.16
CA GLU A 53 0.46 -8.30 9.19
C GLU A 53 -0.38 -8.23 10.46
N THR A 54 -1.63 -8.67 10.35
CA THR A 54 -2.52 -8.80 11.50
C THR A 54 -3.25 -10.13 11.45
N GLU A 55 -3.63 -10.65 12.61
CA GLU A 55 -4.39 -11.89 12.69
C GLU A 55 -5.85 -11.69 12.38
N THR A 56 -6.38 -10.49 12.66
CA THR A 56 -7.78 -10.17 12.46
C THR A 56 -7.89 -8.84 11.73
N LEU A 57 -9.04 -8.63 11.09
CA LEU A 57 -9.38 -7.35 10.48
C LEU A 57 -10.04 -6.45 11.50
N GLY A 58 -9.69 -5.16 11.47
CA GLY A 58 -10.48 -4.16 12.15
C GLY A 58 -11.80 -3.97 11.42
N GLU A 59 -12.80 -3.43 12.11
CA GLU A 59 -14.14 -3.26 11.53
C GLU A 59 -14.16 -2.33 10.33
N ASP A 60 -13.24 -1.41 10.25
CA ASP A 60 -13.15 -0.40 9.20
C ASP A 60 -12.21 -0.77 8.06
N LYS A 61 -11.73 -2.02 8.02
CA LYS A 61 -10.81 -2.47 6.98
C LYS A 61 -11.56 -3.16 5.85
N ILE A 62 -10.99 -3.05 4.65
CA ILE A 62 -11.57 -3.63 3.44
C ILE A 62 -10.57 -4.61 2.84
N ILE A 63 -11.05 -5.81 2.50
CA ILE A 63 -10.24 -6.84 1.82
C ILE A 63 -10.33 -6.61 0.32
N ILE A 64 -9.18 -6.59 -0.30
CA ILE A 64 -9.07 -6.45 -1.75
C ILE A 64 -8.89 -7.83 -2.41
#